data_8fb37bac9c368b452dec547d547a8109
#
_entry.id   8fb37bac9c368b452dec547d547a8109
#
_cell.length_a   1.000
_cell.length_b   1.000
_cell.length_c   1.000
_cell.angle_alpha   90.00
_cell.angle_beta   90.00
_cell.angle_gamma   90.00
#
_symmetry.space_group_name_H-M   'P 1'
#
loop_
_entity.id
_entity.type
_entity.pdbx_description
1 polymer ?
#
loop_
_entity_poly.entity_id
_entity_poly.type
_entity_poly.pdbx_seq_one_letter_code
_entity_poly.pdbx_strand_id
1 'polypeptide(L)'
;MKKFKTLILLMSSAFFFFTNQNVQSQDFGADVVSSYVWRGTQFGQGMHIQPWMTVGGGGFEGGIWGSFPTTAAGGGDELDLYVAYDFGPLAITITNYTFPDGTGNYGDGSGLFEGDMEIALSTELGGVSLLGGYFPDLEALYIDAGIPLGPVDFAIGYGSDGKDAFYAGGDSGIVNLSFGGSKDIKITDDYSLPVFGSFIYNPDADAAFLVFGASF
;
A
#
# COMPACT_ATOMS: atom_id res chain seq x y z
N MET A 1 -8.56 -0.69 -25.83
CA MET A 1 -7.52 -1.49 -25.21
C MET A 1 -6.18 -0.73 -25.12
N LYS A 2 -6.13 0.45 -24.50
CA LYS A 2 -4.87 1.23 -24.38
C LYS A 2 -4.83 2.15 -23.15
N LYS A 3 -5.46 1.82 -22.02
CA LYS A 3 -5.43 2.66 -20.79
C LYS A 3 -5.30 1.88 -19.48
N PHE A 4 -4.77 0.67 -19.52
CA PHE A 4 -4.60 -0.17 -18.30
C PHE A 4 -3.15 -0.22 -17.78
N LYS A 5 -2.25 0.68 -18.18
CA LYS A 5 -0.81 0.50 -18.00
C LYS A 5 -0.14 1.35 -16.94
N THR A 6 -0.84 2.10 -16.10
CA THR A 6 -0.14 3.08 -15.25
C THR A 6 -0.43 2.99 -13.75
N LEU A 7 -0.86 1.87 -13.21
CA LEU A 7 -1.34 1.85 -11.82
C LEU A 7 -0.75 0.77 -10.91
N ILE A 8 0.44 0.26 -11.17
CA ILE A 8 1.03 -0.78 -10.31
C ILE A 8 2.04 -0.22 -9.31
N LEU A 9 2.35 1.07 -9.33
CA LEU A 9 3.54 1.57 -8.63
C LEU A 9 3.33 2.25 -7.29
N LEU A 10 2.16 2.23 -6.72
CA LEU A 10 1.92 2.83 -5.39
C LEU A 10 1.37 1.80 -4.40
N MET A 11 1.82 0.57 -4.47
CA MET A 11 1.46 -0.45 -3.49
C MET A 11 2.32 -0.43 -2.22
N SER A 12 3.07 0.61 -1.97
CA SER A 12 3.31 1.04 -0.60
C SER A 12 2.13 1.86 -0.05
N SER A 13 1.10 2.10 -0.86
CA SER A 13 -0.22 2.59 -0.51
C SER A 13 -1.19 2.02 -1.54
N ALA A 14 -1.82 0.89 -1.22
CA ALA A 14 -2.75 0.19 -2.10
C ALA A 14 -3.99 1.05 -2.37
N PHE A 15 -4.05 1.68 -3.54
CA PHE A 15 -5.26 2.32 -4.04
C PHE A 15 -5.61 1.80 -5.42
N PHE A 16 -6.71 1.08 -5.49
CA PHE A 16 -7.37 0.71 -6.72
C PHE A 16 -8.40 1.78 -7.10
N PHE A 17 -8.25 2.38 -8.27
CA PHE A 17 -9.31 3.19 -8.85
C PHE A 17 -10.27 2.31 -9.63
N PHE A 18 -11.53 2.33 -9.24
CA PHE A 18 -12.59 1.58 -9.91
C PHE A 18 -13.20 2.40 -11.04
N THR A 19 -13.19 1.84 -12.24
CA THR A 19 -14.04 2.34 -13.33
C THR A 19 -15.43 1.71 -13.17
N ASN A 20 -16.47 2.57 -13.15
CA ASN A 20 -17.87 2.16 -13.08
C ASN A 20 -18.22 1.00 -14.02
N GLN A 21 -18.31 -0.18 -13.49
CA GLN A 21 -18.93 -1.35 -14.15
C GLN A 21 -19.76 -2.08 -13.08
N ASN A 22 -21.06 -2.32 -13.37
CA ASN A 22 -21.94 -3.16 -12.56
C ASN A 22 -21.58 -4.64 -12.69
N VAL A 23 -20.32 -5.00 -12.44
CA VAL A 23 -19.83 -6.36 -12.47
C VAL A 23 -19.32 -6.70 -11.08
N GLN A 24 -19.86 -7.75 -10.47
CA GLN A 24 -19.18 -8.39 -9.35
C GLN A 24 -17.85 -8.92 -9.89
N SER A 25 -16.77 -8.26 -9.53
CA SER A 25 -15.42 -8.74 -9.86
C SER A 25 -14.83 -9.41 -8.62
N GLN A 26 -14.16 -10.51 -8.86
CA GLN A 26 -13.24 -11.12 -7.91
C GLN A 26 -11.88 -11.07 -8.55
N ASP A 27 -10.90 -10.56 -7.83
CA ASP A 27 -9.53 -10.52 -8.28
C ASP A 27 -8.60 -10.98 -7.17
N PHE A 28 -7.50 -11.60 -7.52
CA PHE A 28 -6.51 -12.07 -6.57
C PHE A 28 -5.14 -12.15 -7.22
N GLY A 29 -4.11 -12.00 -6.43
CA GLY A 29 -2.74 -12.07 -6.90
C GLY A 29 -1.76 -12.11 -5.74
N ALA A 30 -0.48 -11.98 -6.07
CA ALA A 30 0.56 -11.83 -5.08
C ALA A 30 1.73 -11.03 -5.66
N ASP A 31 2.29 -10.13 -4.84
CA ASP A 31 3.55 -9.48 -5.15
C ASP A 31 4.69 -10.20 -4.42
N VAL A 32 5.84 -10.32 -5.09
CA VAL A 32 7.09 -10.71 -4.47
C VAL A 32 7.98 -9.49 -4.46
N VAL A 33 8.31 -9.00 -3.27
CA VAL A 33 9.07 -7.76 -3.09
C VAL A 33 10.39 -8.01 -2.36
N SER A 34 11.41 -7.22 -2.66
CA SER A 34 12.73 -7.34 -2.05
C SER A 34 12.77 -6.89 -0.58
N SER A 35 11.82 -6.07 -0.16
CA SER A 35 11.65 -5.56 1.21
C SER A 35 10.25 -4.99 1.36
N TYR A 36 9.67 -5.08 2.55
CA TYR A 36 8.40 -4.43 2.85
C TYR A 36 8.65 -3.03 3.42
N VAL A 37 8.36 -2.02 2.60
CA VAL A 37 8.42 -0.60 2.98
C VAL A 37 7.06 0.04 2.74
N TRP A 38 6.48 0.63 3.77
CA TRP A 38 5.19 1.31 3.72
C TRP A 38 5.31 2.73 4.24
N ARG A 39 4.86 3.71 3.46
CA ARG A 39 4.87 5.14 3.80
C ARG A 39 6.23 5.65 4.31
N GLY A 40 7.34 5.18 3.69
CA GLY A 40 8.69 5.54 4.07
C GLY A 40 9.28 4.77 5.25
N THR A 41 8.54 3.86 5.86
CA THR A 41 9.00 3.01 6.97
C THR A 41 9.19 1.57 6.51
N GLN A 42 10.32 0.96 6.85
CA GLN A 42 10.60 -0.45 6.57
C GLN A 42 10.02 -1.31 7.69
N PHE A 43 8.96 -2.06 7.37
CA PHE A 43 8.34 -3.01 8.29
C PHE A 43 9.00 -4.39 8.22
N GLY A 44 9.49 -4.79 7.04
CA GLY A 44 10.13 -6.08 6.85
C GLY A 44 11.39 -6.01 6.01
N GLN A 45 12.45 -6.69 6.48
CA GLN A 45 13.72 -6.83 5.78
C GLN A 45 13.74 -8.11 4.94
N GLY A 46 14.41 -8.04 3.78
CA GLY A 46 14.50 -9.15 2.86
C GLY A 46 13.21 -9.38 2.09
N MET A 47 13.13 -10.50 1.40
CA MET A 47 12.05 -10.79 0.47
C MET A 47 10.75 -11.12 1.20
N HIS A 48 9.64 -10.49 0.76
CA HIS A 48 8.28 -10.77 1.23
C HIS A 48 7.41 -11.25 0.08
N ILE A 49 6.43 -12.08 0.42
CA ILE A 49 5.32 -12.46 -0.45
C ILE A 49 4.09 -11.72 0.09
N GLN A 50 3.44 -10.96 -0.79
CA GLN A 50 2.32 -10.09 -0.45
C GLN A 50 1.05 -10.49 -1.24
N PRO A 51 0.33 -11.54 -0.79
CA PRO A 51 -0.90 -11.98 -1.43
C PRO A 51 -2.04 -11.01 -1.14
N TRP A 52 -2.95 -10.90 -2.11
CA TRP A 52 -4.16 -10.11 -1.98
C TRP A 52 -5.35 -10.76 -2.70
N MET A 53 -6.54 -10.44 -2.22
CA MET A 53 -7.80 -10.81 -2.86
C MET A 53 -8.83 -9.69 -2.65
N THR A 54 -9.57 -9.37 -3.71
CA THR A 54 -10.64 -8.38 -3.67
C THR A 54 -11.95 -8.94 -4.20
N VAL A 55 -13.05 -8.45 -3.67
CA VAL A 55 -14.40 -8.68 -4.18
C VAL A 55 -15.15 -7.37 -4.19
N GLY A 56 -15.86 -7.05 -5.29
CA GLY A 56 -16.54 -5.77 -5.35
C GLY A 56 -17.54 -5.62 -6.48
N GLY A 57 -18.25 -4.50 -6.48
CA GLY A 57 -19.20 -4.09 -7.49
C GLY A 57 -20.04 -2.90 -7.07
N GLY A 58 -20.49 -2.09 -8.04
CA GLY A 58 -21.33 -0.93 -7.79
C GLY A 58 -20.68 0.17 -6.95
N GLY A 59 -19.35 0.33 -7.05
CA GLY A 59 -18.57 1.27 -6.26
C GLY A 59 -18.08 0.70 -4.92
N PHE A 60 -18.58 -0.43 -4.47
CA PHE A 60 -18.13 -1.11 -3.25
C PHE A 60 -17.00 -2.10 -3.55
N GLU A 61 -16.02 -2.17 -2.68
CA GLU A 61 -15.00 -3.20 -2.64
C GLU A 61 -14.72 -3.64 -1.20
N GLY A 62 -14.45 -4.93 -1.03
CA GLY A 62 -13.86 -5.49 0.16
C GLY A 62 -12.67 -6.36 -0.21
N GLY A 63 -11.65 -6.38 0.63
CA GLY A 63 -10.45 -7.15 0.33
C GLY A 63 -9.68 -7.57 1.56
N ILE A 64 -8.73 -8.44 1.28
CA ILE A 64 -7.70 -8.91 2.19
C ILE A 64 -6.35 -8.73 1.53
N TRP A 65 -5.38 -8.25 2.27
CA TRP A 65 -3.98 -8.16 1.86
C TRP A 65 -3.09 -8.68 2.99
N GLY A 66 -1.94 -9.18 2.65
CA GLY A 66 -0.98 -9.60 3.67
C GLY A 66 0.46 -9.43 3.20
N SER A 67 1.40 -9.42 4.15
CA SER A 67 2.85 -9.42 3.90
C SER A 67 3.52 -10.46 4.77
N PHE A 68 4.25 -11.38 4.14
CA PHE A 68 4.87 -12.50 4.84
C PHE A 68 6.34 -12.61 4.43
N PRO A 69 7.30 -12.51 5.38
CA PRO A 69 8.72 -12.65 5.10
C PRO A 69 9.04 -14.08 4.67
N THR A 70 9.96 -14.22 3.73
CA THR A 70 10.47 -15.55 3.32
C THR A 70 11.46 -16.16 4.30
N THR A 71 11.89 -15.38 5.30
CA THR A 71 12.79 -15.83 6.37
C THR A 71 12.28 -15.32 7.73
N ALA A 72 12.43 -16.12 8.77
CA ALA A 72 12.00 -15.76 10.13
C ALA A 72 12.66 -14.48 10.69
N ALA A 73 13.81 -14.08 10.16
CA ALA A 73 14.52 -12.87 10.57
C ALA A 73 14.00 -11.59 9.85
N GLY A 74 13.11 -11.74 8.85
CA GLY A 74 12.63 -10.63 8.04
C GLY A 74 11.74 -9.65 8.81
N GLY A 75 10.89 -10.16 9.69
CA GLY A 75 9.84 -9.37 10.34
C GLY A 75 8.78 -8.87 9.35
N GLY A 76 7.83 -8.08 9.83
CA GLY A 76 6.83 -7.46 8.97
C GLY A 76 5.71 -8.39 8.52
N ASP A 77 5.39 -9.42 9.33
CA ASP A 77 4.16 -10.19 9.13
C ASP A 77 2.96 -9.28 9.34
N GLU A 78 2.07 -9.23 8.35
CA GLU A 78 0.90 -8.36 8.37
C GLU A 78 -0.27 -8.99 7.62
N LEU A 79 -1.47 -8.76 8.12
CA LEU A 79 -2.71 -9.16 7.48
C LEU A 79 -3.75 -8.06 7.65
N ASP A 80 -4.21 -7.51 6.53
CA ASP A 80 -5.15 -6.41 6.50
C ASP A 80 -6.49 -6.85 5.95
N LEU A 81 -7.55 -6.36 6.57
CA LEU A 81 -8.91 -6.42 6.04
C LEU A 81 -9.38 -5.01 5.73
N TYR A 82 -9.93 -4.79 4.56
CA TYR A 82 -10.45 -3.49 4.21
C TYR A 82 -11.80 -3.53 3.51
N VAL A 83 -12.49 -2.40 3.60
CA VAL A 83 -13.67 -2.09 2.80
C VAL A 83 -13.51 -0.70 2.21
N ALA A 84 -13.94 -0.53 0.96
CA ALA A 84 -13.87 0.75 0.26
C ALA A 84 -15.18 1.05 -0.47
N TYR A 85 -15.45 2.34 -0.65
CA TYR A 85 -16.52 2.81 -1.50
C TYR A 85 -16.08 4.00 -2.35
N ASP A 86 -16.27 3.87 -3.66
CA ASP A 86 -15.98 4.90 -4.66
C ASP A 86 -17.25 5.67 -4.98
N PHE A 87 -17.24 6.97 -4.69
CA PHE A 87 -18.30 7.94 -5.02
C PHE A 87 -18.06 8.61 -6.38
N GLY A 88 -17.04 8.23 -7.13
CA GLY A 88 -16.58 8.80 -8.39
C GLY A 88 -15.45 9.81 -8.20
N PRO A 89 -15.69 11.02 -7.67
CA PRO A 89 -14.61 12.00 -7.45
C PRO A 89 -13.79 11.73 -6.18
N LEU A 90 -14.30 10.92 -5.26
CA LEU A 90 -13.70 10.63 -3.95
C LEU A 90 -13.96 9.17 -3.61
N ALA A 91 -12.96 8.47 -3.09
CA ALA A 91 -13.13 7.18 -2.46
C ALA A 91 -12.85 7.27 -0.95
N ILE A 92 -13.56 6.45 -0.19
CA ILE A 92 -13.30 6.21 1.23
C ILE A 92 -12.90 4.75 1.41
N THR A 93 -11.86 4.52 2.21
CA THR A 93 -11.41 3.18 2.59
C THR A 93 -11.29 3.09 4.11
N ILE A 94 -11.72 1.99 4.67
CA ILE A 94 -11.51 1.64 6.07
C ILE A 94 -10.69 0.36 6.08
N THR A 95 -9.52 0.41 6.68
CA THR A 95 -8.59 -0.72 6.78
C THR A 95 -8.35 -1.06 8.24
N ASN A 96 -8.37 -2.34 8.56
CA ASN A 96 -7.90 -2.88 9.82
C ASN A 96 -6.55 -3.56 9.59
N TYR A 97 -5.50 -2.98 10.13
CA TYR A 97 -4.12 -3.47 10.05
C TYR A 97 -3.86 -4.41 11.21
N THR A 98 -3.50 -5.65 10.92
CA THR A 98 -3.24 -6.66 11.95
C THR A 98 -1.85 -7.24 11.77
N PHE A 99 -1.06 -7.22 12.83
CA PHE A 99 0.31 -7.71 12.86
C PHE A 99 0.36 -9.04 13.63
N PRO A 100 0.29 -10.21 12.93
CA PRO A 100 0.38 -11.50 13.60
C PRO A 100 1.77 -11.68 14.21
N ASP A 101 1.82 -12.20 15.43
CA ASP A 101 3.08 -12.64 16.00
C ASP A 101 3.57 -13.91 15.29
N GLY A 102 4.87 -14.19 15.32
CA GLY A 102 5.46 -15.35 14.67
C GLY A 102 4.99 -16.73 15.24
N THR A 103 4.02 -16.75 16.13
CA THR A 103 3.37 -17.95 16.68
C THR A 103 1.99 -18.21 16.05
N GLY A 104 1.56 -17.35 15.12
CA GLY A 104 0.26 -17.44 14.45
C GLY A 104 -0.90 -16.83 15.24
N ASN A 105 -0.61 -16.11 16.32
CA ASN A 105 -1.60 -15.26 16.98
C ASN A 105 -1.59 -13.88 16.33
N TYR A 106 -2.74 -13.29 16.17
CA TYR A 106 -2.89 -11.95 15.64
C TYR A 106 -2.79 -10.95 16.80
N GLY A 107 -1.70 -10.17 16.82
CA GLY A 107 -1.44 -9.18 17.85
C GLY A 107 -1.22 -9.77 19.25
N ASP A 108 -1.48 -9.01 20.27
CA ASP A 108 -1.37 -9.35 21.69
C ASP A 108 -2.44 -10.30 22.23
N GLY A 109 -3.03 -11.11 21.37
CA GLY A 109 -4.16 -12.01 21.65
C GLY A 109 -5.50 -11.44 21.25
N SER A 110 -5.51 -10.28 20.62
CA SER A 110 -6.64 -9.69 19.93
C SER A 110 -6.95 -10.48 18.65
N GLY A 111 -8.18 -10.55 18.28
CA GLY A 111 -8.61 -11.27 17.08
C GLY A 111 -8.33 -10.47 15.79
N LEU A 112 -8.63 -11.07 14.66
CA LEU A 112 -8.50 -10.51 13.32
C LEU A 112 -9.13 -9.12 13.10
N PHE A 113 -9.98 -8.63 14.02
CA PHE A 113 -10.66 -7.34 13.93
C PHE A 113 -10.24 -6.36 15.04
N GLU A 114 -9.18 -6.66 15.77
CA GLU A 114 -8.69 -5.85 16.89
C GLU A 114 -7.37 -5.14 16.57
N GLY A 115 -7.02 -5.05 15.27
CA GLY A 115 -5.87 -4.32 14.78
C GLY A 115 -6.10 -2.81 14.73
N ASP A 116 -5.08 -2.09 14.31
CA ASP A 116 -5.13 -0.63 14.13
C ASP A 116 -6.04 -0.27 12.95
N MET A 117 -7.03 0.59 13.20
CA MET A 117 -8.00 0.97 12.19
C MET A 117 -7.65 2.32 11.56
N GLU A 118 -7.56 2.34 10.22
CA GLU A 118 -7.41 3.58 9.45
C GLU A 118 -8.68 3.91 8.69
N ILE A 119 -9.00 5.21 8.64
CA ILE A 119 -9.99 5.78 7.71
C ILE A 119 -9.22 6.64 6.72
N ALA A 120 -9.27 6.27 5.44
CA ALA A 120 -8.58 6.99 4.38
C ALA A 120 -9.56 7.56 3.35
N LEU A 121 -9.23 8.74 2.84
CA LEU A 121 -9.89 9.41 1.73
C LEU A 121 -8.89 9.54 0.58
N SER A 122 -9.33 9.26 -0.64
CA SER A 122 -8.49 9.41 -1.83
C SER A 122 -9.24 10.04 -2.99
N THR A 123 -8.50 10.77 -3.81
CA THR A 123 -9.01 11.40 -5.02
C THR A 123 -7.89 11.54 -6.06
N GLU A 124 -8.27 11.79 -7.31
CA GLU A 124 -7.36 12.18 -8.38
C GLU A 124 -7.77 13.53 -8.95
N LEU A 125 -6.85 14.48 -8.98
CA LEU A 125 -7.05 15.82 -9.50
C LEU A 125 -5.99 16.14 -10.57
N GLY A 126 -6.40 16.22 -11.83
CA GLY A 126 -5.50 16.59 -12.94
C GLY A 126 -4.34 15.61 -13.14
N GLY A 127 -4.52 14.34 -12.84
CA GLY A 127 -3.50 13.30 -12.91
C GLY A 127 -2.62 13.19 -11.66
N VAL A 128 -2.84 14.04 -10.64
CA VAL A 128 -2.19 13.93 -9.33
C VAL A 128 -3.08 13.14 -8.40
N SER A 129 -2.59 12.04 -7.83
CA SER A 129 -3.28 11.29 -6.80
C SER A 129 -3.07 11.97 -5.44
N LEU A 130 -4.12 12.02 -4.63
CA LEU A 130 -4.09 12.56 -3.28
C LEU A 130 -4.71 11.54 -2.32
N LEU A 131 -4.08 11.36 -1.17
CA LEU A 131 -4.56 10.51 -0.09
C LEU A 131 -4.44 11.23 1.25
N GLY A 132 -5.45 11.07 2.11
CA GLY A 132 -5.38 11.42 3.52
C GLY A 132 -5.89 10.26 4.35
N GLY A 133 -5.05 9.67 5.21
CA GLY A 133 -5.38 8.57 6.10
C GLY A 133 -5.26 8.99 7.56
N TYR A 134 -6.16 8.53 8.40
CA TYR A 134 -6.18 8.83 9.82
C TYR A 134 -6.43 7.57 10.65
N PHE A 135 -5.56 7.34 11.63
CA PHE A 135 -5.71 6.29 12.64
C PHE A 135 -6.27 6.92 13.93
N PRO A 136 -7.57 6.70 14.26
CA PRO A 136 -8.18 7.33 15.42
C PRO A 136 -7.53 6.97 16.76
N ASP A 137 -7.16 5.69 16.93
CA ASP A 137 -6.59 5.20 18.18
C ASP A 137 -5.15 5.64 18.39
N LEU A 138 -4.40 5.82 17.30
CA LEU A 138 -3.02 6.31 17.28
C LEU A 138 -2.93 7.84 17.15
N GLU A 139 -4.04 8.52 16.90
CA GLU A 139 -4.10 9.97 16.63
C GLU A 139 -3.14 10.38 15.50
N ALA A 140 -2.86 9.46 14.57
CA ALA A 140 -1.86 9.62 13.53
C ALA A 140 -2.52 9.96 12.18
N LEU A 141 -1.99 11.00 11.53
CA LEU A 141 -2.44 11.47 10.21
C LEU A 141 -1.32 11.22 9.18
N TYR A 142 -1.70 10.71 8.01
CA TYR A 142 -0.84 10.65 6.84
C TYR A 142 -1.50 11.37 5.66
N ILE A 143 -0.72 12.17 4.93
CA ILE A 143 -1.16 12.83 3.71
C ILE A 143 -0.12 12.55 2.62
N ASP A 144 -0.57 12.14 1.45
CA ASP A 144 0.29 11.77 0.33
C ASP A 144 -0.19 12.42 -0.97
N ALA A 145 0.78 12.77 -1.83
CA ALA A 145 0.52 13.20 -3.18
C ALA A 145 1.44 12.42 -4.15
N GLY A 146 0.82 11.74 -5.12
CA GLY A 146 1.51 11.03 -6.21
C GLY A 146 1.43 11.81 -7.51
N ILE A 147 2.57 12.01 -8.16
CA ILE A 147 2.72 12.84 -9.35
C ILE A 147 3.37 12.01 -10.47
N PRO A 148 2.65 11.72 -11.57
CA PRO A 148 3.23 11.01 -12.70
C PRO A 148 4.23 11.90 -13.44
N LEU A 149 5.46 11.42 -13.63
CA LEU A 149 6.55 12.11 -14.34
C LEU A 149 6.99 11.30 -15.58
N GLY A 150 6.05 10.93 -16.41
CA GLY A 150 6.29 10.15 -17.62
C GLY A 150 6.44 8.65 -17.31
N PRO A 151 7.64 8.04 -17.44
CA PRO A 151 7.82 6.61 -17.17
C PRO A 151 8.00 6.27 -15.69
N VAL A 152 8.13 7.28 -14.84
CA VAL A 152 8.30 7.16 -13.39
C VAL A 152 7.25 8.01 -12.68
N ASP A 153 6.92 7.62 -11.46
CA ASP A 153 6.05 8.35 -10.56
C ASP A 153 6.88 8.89 -9.39
N PHE A 154 6.56 10.08 -8.96
CA PHE A 154 7.07 10.68 -7.73
C PHE A 154 5.97 10.73 -6.70
N ALA A 155 6.27 10.39 -5.45
CA ALA A 155 5.34 10.61 -4.35
C ALA A 155 6.01 11.35 -3.21
N ILE A 156 5.20 12.18 -2.51
CA ILE A 156 5.59 12.88 -1.30
C ILE A 156 4.53 12.63 -0.24
N GLY A 157 4.97 12.15 0.94
CA GLY A 157 4.11 11.82 2.06
C GLY A 157 4.54 12.53 3.33
N TYR A 158 3.55 13.14 4.00
CA TYR A 158 3.66 13.76 5.31
C TYR A 158 3.01 12.86 6.35
N GLY A 159 3.70 12.61 7.47
CA GLY A 159 3.18 11.91 8.63
C GLY A 159 3.15 12.83 9.85
N SER A 160 2.06 12.77 10.65
CA SER A 160 2.05 13.39 11.97
C SER A 160 2.78 12.50 12.98
N ASP A 161 3.20 13.07 14.09
CA ASP A 161 3.79 12.33 15.20
C ASP A 161 2.80 11.29 15.79
N GLY A 162 1.55 11.65 16.02
CA GLY A 162 0.56 10.77 16.62
C GLY A 162 0.96 10.26 17.99
N LYS A 163 0.32 9.18 18.45
CA LYS A 163 0.77 8.46 19.64
C LYS A 163 2.00 7.61 19.32
N ASP A 164 2.94 7.55 20.25
CA ASP A 164 4.15 6.73 20.18
C ASP A 164 5.04 7.01 18.95
N ALA A 165 4.95 8.24 18.40
CA ALA A 165 5.71 8.65 17.21
C ALA A 165 5.49 7.72 16.01
N PHE A 166 4.23 7.44 15.69
CA PHE A 166 3.82 6.39 14.76
C PHE A 166 4.44 6.52 13.36
N TYR A 167 4.47 7.72 12.77
CA TYR A 167 5.06 7.93 11.45
C TYR A 167 6.47 8.49 11.47
N ALA A 168 6.77 9.28 12.47
CA ALA A 168 8.01 10.03 12.52
C ALA A 168 8.70 9.83 13.87
N GLY A 169 9.98 10.12 13.96
CA GLY A 169 10.79 9.93 15.15
C GLY A 169 10.46 10.84 16.34
N GLY A 170 9.24 11.37 16.41
CA GLY A 170 8.71 12.23 17.46
C GLY A 170 8.29 13.63 17.02
N ASP A 171 8.51 13.98 15.76
CA ASP A 171 8.08 15.24 15.15
C ASP A 171 7.29 14.95 13.86
N SER A 172 6.26 15.72 13.60
CA SER A 172 5.51 15.64 12.34
C SER A 172 6.35 16.16 11.18
N GLY A 173 6.38 15.45 10.05
CA GLY A 173 7.23 15.84 8.94
C GLY A 173 7.01 15.06 7.65
N ILE A 174 7.88 15.29 6.69
CA ILE A 174 7.93 14.48 5.47
C ILE A 174 8.62 13.15 5.81
N VAL A 175 7.87 12.08 5.70
CA VAL A 175 8.33 10.72 6.02
C VAL A 175 8.50 9.85 4.78
N ASN A 176 8.02 10.31 3.62
CA ASN A 176 8.12 9.56 2.38
C ASN A 176 8.42 10.48 1.19
N LEU A 177 9.54 10.26 0.54
CA LEU A 177 9.85 10.77 -0.79
C LEU A 177 10.19 9.57 -1.66
N SER A 178 9.39 9.28 -2.67
CA SER A 178 9.63 8.10 -3.49
C SER A 178 9.63 8.39 -4.99
N PHE A 179 10.49 7.69 -5.70
CA PHE A 179 10.50 7.60 -7.15
C PHE A 179 10.42 6.14 -7.56
N GLY A 180 9.46 5.83 -8.40
CA GLY A 180 9.31 4.46 -8.82
C GLY A 180 8.82 4.34 -10.25
N GLY A 181 8.85 3.13 -10.79
CA GLY A 181 8.36 2.82 -12.11
C GLY A 181 8.10 1.33 -12.27
N SER A 182 7.24 0.97 -13.21
CA SER A 182 6.92 -0.40 -13.54
C SER A 182 7.10 -0.69 -15.03
N LYS A 183 7.28 -1.98 -15.35
CA LYS A 183 7.39 -2.44 -16.72
C LYS A 183 6.91 -3.87 -16.84
N ASP A 184 6.10 -4.12 -17.89
CA ASP A 184 5.75 -5.48 -18.28
C ASP A 184 6.93 -6.13 -19.01
N ILE A 185 7.44 -7.24 -18.50
CA ILE A 185 8.41 -8.09 -19.17
C ILE A 185 7.63 -9.18 -19.92
N LYS A 186 7.64 -9.14 -21.25
CA LYS A 186 7.00 -10.18 -22.06
C LYS A 186 7.75 -11.51 -21.88
N ILE A 187 7.06 -12.51 -21.36
CA ILE A 187 7.58 -13.86 -21.17
C ILE A 187 7.14 -14.79 -22.32
N THR A 188 5.84 -14.73 -22.67
CA THR A 188 5.27 -15.44 -23.80
C THR A 188 4.40 -14.50 -24.63
N ASP A 189 3.75 -14.98 -25.68
CA ASP A 189 2.81 -14.16 -26.44
C ASP A 189 1.53 -13.83 -25.64
N ASP A 190 1.18 -14.68 -24.70
CA ASP A 190 -0.04 -14.58 -23.89
C ASP A 190 0.22 -14.12 -22.43
N TYR A 191 1.49 -14.02 -22.02
CA TYR A 191 1.84 -13.66 -20.65
C TYR A 191 3.00 -12.67 -20.57
N SER A 192 2.78 -11.60 -19.81
CA SER A 192 3.82 -10.64 -19.39
C SER A 192 3.88 -10.58 -17.88
N LEU A 193 5.09 -10.57 -17.34
CA LEU A 193 5.37 -10.39 -15.93
C LEU A 193 5.52 -8.90 -15.63
N PRO A 194 4.63 -8.29 -14.86
CA PRO A 194 4.81 -6.93 -14.34
C PRO A 194 5.96 -6.93 -13.32
N VAL A 195 6.93 -6.06 -13.54
CA VAL A 195 8.01 -5.81 -12.57
C VAL A 195 8.02 -4.34 -12.21
N PHE A 196 8.45 -4.02 -11.00
CA PHE A 196 8.50 -2.66 -10.51
C PHE A 196 9.75 -2.41 -9.66
N GLY A 197 10.10 -1.15 -9.52
CA GLY A 197 11.16 -0.71 -8.62
C GLY A 197 10.91 0.69 -8.11
N SER A 198 11.27 0.95 -6.86
CA SER A 198 11.12 2.25 -6.22
C SER A 198 12.31 2.56 -5.34
N PHE A 199 12.81 3.79 -5.44
CA PHE A 199 13.70 4.40 -4.46
C PHE A 199 12.84 5.21 -3.49
N ILE A 200 13.00 4.95 -2.20
CA ILE A 200 12.22 5.58 -1.12
C ILE A 200 13.20 6.20 -0.15
N TYR A 201 12.99 7.47 0.19
CA TYR A 201 13.76 8.17 1.21
C TYR A 201 12.80 8.73 2.28
N ASN A 202 13.09 8.40 3.53
CA ASN A 202 12.42 8.98 4.68
C ASN A 202 13.34 10.05 5.28
N PRO A 203 13.04 11.36 5.10
CA PRO A 203 13.89 12.44 5.62
C PRO A 203 13.91 12.51 7.15
N ASP A 204 12.81 12.12 7.81
CA ASP A 204 12.71 12.15 9.26
C ASP A 204 13.61 11.10 9.92
N ALA A 205 13.56 9.87 9.40
CA ALA A 205 14.39 8.77 9.89
C ALA A 205 15.81 8.76 9.31
N ASP A 206 16.15 9.68 8.37
CA ASP A 206 17.38 9.66 7.56
C ASP A 206 17.67 8.28 6.97
N ALA A 207 16.64 7.64 6.43
CA ALA A 207 16.71 6.30 5.91
C ALA A 207 16.32 6.23 4.43
N ALA A 208 17.04 5.42 3.65
CA ALA A 208 16.75 5.22 2.23
C ALA A 208 16.63 3.74 1.90
N PHE A 209 15.66 3.41 1.04
CA PHE A 209 15.37 2.05 0.64
C PHE A 209 15.29 1.94 -0.88
N LEU A 210 15.76 0.81 -1.40
CA LEU A 210 15.54 0.43 -2.78
C LEU A 210 14.69 -0.85 -2.77
N VAL A 211 13.46 -0.74 -3.27
CA VAL A 211 12.51 -1.85 -3.33
C VAL A 211 12.26 -2.21 -4.78
N PHE A 212 12.27 -3.49 -5.10
CA PHE A 212 11.87 -4.01 -6.38
C PHE A 212 11.06 -5.28 -6.20
N GLY A 213 10.19 -5.56 -7.16
CA GLY A 213 9.32 -6.71 -7.09
C GLY A 213 8.72 -7.10 -8.44
N ALA A 214 7.92 -8.15 -8.39
CA ALA A 214 7.13 -8.65 -9.50
C ALA A 214 5.75 -9.06 -9.00
N SER A 215 4.75 -8.88 -9.88
CA SER A 215 3.34 -9.22 -9.61
C SER A 215 2.92 -10.48 -10.38
N PHE A 216 2.12 -11.34 -9.73
CA PHE A 216 1.65 -12.62 -10.26
C PHE A 216 0.13 -12.75 -10.18
#